data_0b86ce6ce1693aaa1024bf5e82367f9e
#
_entry.id   0b86ce6ce1693aaa1024bf5e82367f9e
#
_cell.length_a   1.000
_cell.length_b   1.000
_cell.length_c   1.000
_cell.angle_alpha   90.00
_cell.angle_beta   90.00
_cell.angle_gamma   90.00
#
_symmetry.space_group_name_H-M   'P 1'
#
loop_
_entity.id
_entity.type
_entity.pdbx_description
1 polymer ?
#
loop_
_entity_poly.entity_id
_entity_poly.type
_entity_poly.pdbx_seq_one_letter_code
_entity_poly.pdbx_strand_id
1 'polypeptide(L)'
;MPGEWRGRFPYNEIISLLDVNRPFNLAESTSQDLTVGELLDLAGLDRIRALKLGYGTSAGSKALREEIAQVCKVSPEQVITTQGTALGLFLLAFEACRAGDEAVLATPCFPPSRDSLLGAGVDVREVKLSFENAYRLDLDRIGAALTPKTKLVSIASPQNPSGVQASRADVEQLLALMQKRSPQSLLFIDETYREASYGDAPVAESLAALDPRIVTGASVSKALGAPGLRTGWLTVADADLRSRLVVAKMNTVISGSVLDETLATVLLQRREHVLAPRRNLLASALDKLTAWCAGERERVEWVRPDAGALCCLRLRTDAFDPPAVARFWTVLPQHDLQLACGTWFGESDRAFRLGFGYLPPERLGPALSALSASLDAAAA
;
A
#
# COMPACT_ATOMS: atom_id res chain seq x y z
N MET A 1 -23.22 -5.31 -12.05
CA MET A 1 -22.84 -6.30 -11.01
C MET A 1 -23.43 -7.65 -11.38
N PRO A 2 -22.70 -8.77 -11.31
CA PRO A 2 -23.31 -10.09 -11.47
C PRO A 2 -24.03 -10.44 -10.17
N GLY A 3 -25.34 -10.39 -10.13
CA GLY A 3 -26.15 -10.94 -9.06
C GLY A 3 -25.90 -10.37 -7.64
N GLU A 4 -26.68 -10.81 -6.66
CA GLU A 4 -26.48 -10.51 -5.25
C GLU A 4 -25.15 -11.15 -4.77
N TRP A 5 -24.14 -10.31 -4.41
CA TRP A 5 -22.85 -10.80 -3.94
C TRP A 5 -23.02 -11.54 -2.60
N ARG A 6 -22.56 -12.79 -2.52
CA ARG A 6 -22.68 -13.65 -1.33
C ARG A 6 -21.32 -14.07 -0.77
N GLY A 7 -20.22 -13.44 -1.23
CA GLY A 7 -18.88 -13.74 -0.74
C GLY A 7 -18.64 -13.21 0.68
N ARG A 8 -17.76 -13.88 1.41
CA ARG A 8 -17.32 -13.45 2.76
C ARG A 8 -16.59 -12.12 2.72
N PHE A 9 -15.76 -11.91 1.69
CA PHE A 9 -15.11 -10.63 1.43
C PHE A 9 -16.07 -9.73 0.66
N PRO A 10 -16.15 -8.42 0.99
CA PRO A 10 -16.86 -7.46 0.16
C PRO A 10 -16.35 -7.47 -1.28
N TYR A 11 -17.25 -7.32 -2.25
CA TYR A 11 -16.81 -7.08 -3.62
C TYR A 11 -16.22 -5.66 -3.73
N ASN A 12 -15.06 -5.54 -4.36
CA ASN A 12 -14.44 -4.25 -4.63
C ASN A 12 -13.95 -4.20 -6.08
N GLU A 13 -14.29 -3.12 -6.76
CA GLU A 13 -13.94 -2.90 -8.17
C GLU A 13 -12.44 -2.72 -8.42
N ILE A 14 -11.62 -2.58 -7.38
CA ILE A 14 -10.16 -2.54 -7.48
C ILE A 14 -9.59 -3.79 -8.18
N ILE A 15 -10.35 -4.89 -8.22
CA ILE A 15 -9.96 -6.10 -8.97
C ILE A 15 -9.73 -5.80 -10.46
N SER A 16 -10.45 -4.82 -11.02
CA SER A 16 -10.28 -4.37 -12.40
C SER A 16 -8.90 -3.76 -12.67
N LEU A 17 -8.17 -3.36 -11.63
CA LEU A 17 -6.79 -2.86 -11.77
C LEU A 17 -5.87 -3.91 -12.42
N LEU A 18 -6.11 -5.19 -12.15
CA LEU A 18 -5.32 -6.30 -12.70
C LEU A 18 -5.86 -6.79 -14.06
N ASP A 19 -7.17 -6.68 -14.26
CA ASP A 19 -7.85 -7.24 -15.43
C ASP A 19 -7.93 -6.25 -16.61
N VAL A 20 -7.83 -4.95 -16.35
CA VAL A 20 -7.86 -3.90 -17.36
C VAL A 20 -6.46 -3.34 -17.54
N ASN A 21 -5.98 -3.33 -18.80
CA ASN A 21 -4.71 -2.70 -19.16
C ASN A 21 -4.95 -1.68 -20.25
N ARG A 22 -4.76 -0.40 -19.91
CA ARG A 22 -4.86 0.71 -20.87
C ARG A 22 -3.48 1.32 -21.13
N PRO A 23 -3.26 1.92 -22.32
CA PRO A 23 -1.99 2.55 -22.67
C PRO A 23 -1.48 3.57 -21.63
N PHE A 24 -2.38 4.36 -21.03
CA PHE A 24 -2.08 5.32 -19.97
C PHE A 24 -2.61 4.83 -18.63
N ASN A 25 -1.97 3.79 -18.08
CA ASN A 25 -2.31 3.28 -16.77
C ASN A 25 -1.74 4.19 -15.67
N LEU A 26 -2.56 5.14 -15.23
CA LEU A 26 -2.32 6.00 -14.05
C LEU A 26 -3.03 5.47 -12.80
N ALA A 27 -3.63 4.28 -12.87
CA ALA A 27 -4.24 3.64 -11.71
C ALA A 27 -3.23 2.84 -10.89
N GLU A 28 -2.15 2.33 -11.52
CA GLU A 28 -1.12 1.54 -10.83
C GLU A 28 -0.23 2.43 -9.95
N SER A 29 0.09 1.95 -8.77
CA SER A 29 0.83 2.68 -7.72
C SER A 29 2.23 2.12 -7.45
N THR A 30 2.77 1.36 -8.40
CA THR A 30 4.16 0.85 -8.35
C THR A 30 5.14 1.82 -9.01
N SER A 31 6.42 1.61 -8.75
CA SER A 31 7.47 2.00 -9.71
C SER A 31 7.41 1.06 -10.92
N GLN A 32 8.17 1.35 -11.97
CA GLN A 32 8.29 0.47 -13.13
C GLN A 32 8.67 -0.96 -12.72
N ASP A 33 8.03 -1.95 -13.34
CA ASP A 33 8.31 -3.35 -13.06
C ASP A 33 9.71 -3.74 -13.53
N LEU A 34 10.41 -4.51 -12.71
CA LEU A 34 11.66 -5.15 -13.12
C LEU A 34 11.38 -6.35 -14.02
N THR A 35 12.20 -6.52 -15.03
CA THR A 35 12.22 -7.74 -15.84
C THR A 35 12.95 -8.87 -15.12
N VAL A 36 12.65 -10.11 -15.51
CA VAL A 36 13.41 -11.28 -15.04
C VAL A 36 14.90 -11.16 -15.39
N GLY A 37 15.23 -10.58 -16.57
CA GLY A 37 16.61 -10.35 -17.00
C GLY A 37 17.38 -9.48 -16.00
N GLU A 38 16.82 -8.30 -15.64
CA GLU A 38 17.43 -7.40 -14.64
C GLU A 38 17.61 -8.08 -13.27
N LEU A 39 16.65 -8.90 -12.85
CA LEU A 39 16.78 -9.67 -11.61
C LEU A 39 17.87 -10.74 -11.68
N LEU A 40 18.02 -11.40 -12.83
CA LEU A 40 19.07 -12.40 -13.04
C LEU A 40 20.47 -11.76 -13.11
N ASP A 41 20.57 -10.57 -13.70
CA ASP A 41 21.82 -9.79 -13.71
C ASP A 41 22.26 -9.40 -12.29
N LEU A 42 21.30 -9.04 -11.43
CA LEU A 42 21.55 -8.75 -10.01
C LEU A 42 21.92 -10.02 -9.21
N ALA A 43 21.26 -11.14 -9.47
CA ALA A 43 21.39 -12.39 -8.71
C ALA A 43 22.58 -13.24 -9.11
N GLY A 44 22.99 -13.16 -10.37
CA GLY A 44 23.91 -14.10 -11.00
C GLY A 44 23.17 -15.38 -11.46
N LEU A 45 23.22 -15.64 -12.77
CA LEU A 45 22.45 -16.74 -13.41
C LEU A 45 22.80 -18.12 -12.81
N ASP A 46 24.07 -18.38 -12.50
CA ASP A 46 24.50 -19.67 -11.96
C ASP A 46 23.95 -19.96 -10.57
N ARG A 47 23.79 -18.92 -9.74
CA ARG A 47 23.14 -19.05 -8.43
C ARG A 47 21.68 -19.51 -8.58
N ILE A 48 20.96 -18.95 -9.54
CA ILE A 48 19.56 -19.32 -9.79
C ILE A 48 19.47 -20.72 -10.42
N ARG A 49 20.35 -21.06 -11.37
CA ARG A 49 20.41 -22.42 -11.96
C ARG A 49 20.68 -23.52 -10.94
N ALA A 50 21.47 -23.25 -9.92
CA ALA A 50 21.81 -24.19 -8.86
C ALA A 50 20.73 -24.32 -7.76
N LEU A 51 19.69 -23.47 -7.80
CA LEU A 51 18.67 -23.45 -6.77
C LEU A 51 17.80 -24.72 -6.80
N LYS A 52 17.71 -25.40 -5.66
CA LYS A 52 16.80 -26.54 -5.51
C LYS A 52 15.40 -26.06 -5.13
N LEU A 53 14.38 -26.49 -5.86
CA LEU A 53 12.98 -26.13 -5.65
C LEU A 53 12.32 -27.01 -4.57
N GLY A 54 12.96 -27.14 -3.41
CA GLY A 54 12.38 -27.80 -2.23
C GLY A 54 11.51 -26.85 -1.41
N TYR A 55 10.87 -27.37 -0.36
CA TYR A 55 10.13 -26.52 0.57
C TYR A 55 11.08 -25.60 1.35
N GLY A 56 10.68 -24.32 1.47
CA GLY A 56 11.27 -23.39 2.41
C GLY A 56 10.71 -23.56 3.82
N THR A 57 11.16 -22.73 4.77
CA THR A 57 10.58 -22.70 6.12
C THR A 57 9.26 -21.90 6.13
N SER A 58 8.33 -22.24 7.03
CA SER A 58 7.06 -21.55 7.13
C SER A 58 7.22 -20.06 7.53
N ALA A 59 8.24 -19.73 8.34
CA ALA A 59 8.55 -18.34 8.67
C ALA A 59 9.16 -17.55 7.51
N GLY A 60 9.68 -18.22 6.50
CA GLY A 60 10.43 -17.65 5.38
C GLY A 60 11.93 -17.93 5.47
N SER A 61 12.65 -17.83 4.36
CA SER A 61 14.09 -18.16 4.32
C SER A 61 14.87 -17.26 5.31
N LYS A 62 15.87 -17.86 5.96
CA LYS A 62 16.72 -17.15 6.92
C LYS A 62 17.37 -15.93 6.29
N ALA A 63 17.94 -16.07 5.09
CA ALA A 63 18.61 -14.98 4.38
C ALA A 63 17.67 -13.81 4.09
N LEU A 64 16.44 -14.07 3.64
CA LEU A 64 15.45 -13.01 3.39
C LEU A 64 15.04 -12.31 4.68
N ARG A 65 14.81 -13.07 5.76
CA ARG A 65 14.44 -12.48 7.06
C ARG A 65 15.58 -11.63 7.65
N GLU A 66 16.84 -12.00 7.45
CA GLU A 66 18.00 -11.20 7.86
C GLU A 66 18.06 -9.86 7.12
N GLU A 67 17.83 -9.85 5.80
CA GLU A 67 17.80 -8.60 5.03
C GLU A 67 16.64 -7.69 5.43
N ILE A 68 15.44 -8.26 5.60
CA ILE A 68 14.27 -7.50 6.06
C ILE A 68 14.52 -6.92 7.46
N ALA A 69 15.12 -7.71 8.36
CA ALA A 69 15.44 -7.29 9.71
C ALA A 69 16.37 -6.08 9.76
N GLN A 70 17.38 -6.04 8.87
CA GLN A 70 18.27 -4.88 8.73
C GLN A 70 17.49 -3.64 8.26
N VAL A 71 16.63 -3.78 7.25
CA VAL A 71 15.81 -2.68 6.70
C VAL A 71 14.82 -2.15 7.73
N CYS A 72 14.24 -3.03 8.56
CA CYS A 72 13.24 -2.68 9.57
C CYS A 72 13.85 -2.40 10.96
N LYS A 73 15.16 -2.59 11.15
CA LYS A 73 15.89 -2.43 12.43
C LYS A 73 15.29 -3.29 13.55
N VAL A 74 14.96 -4.53 13.24
CA VAL A 74 14.42 -5.55 14.16
C VAL A 74 15.28 -6.81 14.14
N SER A 75 15.00 -7.81 15.00
CA SER A 75 15.70 -9.09 14.90
C SER A 75 15.08 -9.97 13.79
N PRO A 76 15.87 -10.84 13.13
CA PRO A 76 15.37 -11.74 12.09
C PRO A 76 14.24 -12.68 12.58
N GLU A 77 14.21 -13.00 13.87
CA GLU A 77 13.16 -13.80 14.49
C GLU A 77 11.80 -13.09 14.50
N GLN A 78 11.79 -11.76 14.47
CA GLN A 78 10.55 -10.95 14.42
C GLN A 78 9.94 -10.87 13.02
N VAL A 79 10.62 -11.39 12.00
CA VAL A 79 10.17 -11.32 10.60
C VAL A 79 9.48 -12.61 10.17
N ILE A 80 8.32 -12.46 9.52
CA ILE A 80 7.60 -13.53 8.81
C ILE A 80 7.40 -13.08 7.37
N THR A 81 7.88 -13.87 6.40
CA THR A 81 7.61 -13.60 4.97
C THR A 81 6.18 -14.02 4.61
N THR A 82 5.58 -13.32 3.64
CA THR A 82 4.20 -13.57 3.17
C THR A 82 4.12 -13.45 1.64
N GLN A 83 3.07 -13.98 1.03
CA GLN A 83 2.77 -13.79 -0.40
C GLN A 83 2.17 -12.40 -0.63
N GLY A 84 3.05 -11.39 -0.63
CA GLY A 84 2.71 -9.97 -0.56
C GLY A 84 2.15 -9.58 0.81
N THR A 85 2.07 -8.27 1.07
CA THR A 85 1.48 -7.73 2.31
C THR A 85 0.03 -8.14 2.49
N ALA A 86 -0.71 -8.38 1.38
CA ALA A 86 -2.13 -8.75 1.42
C ALA A 86 -2.39 -10.06 2.20
N LEU A 87 -1.57 -11.11 2.00
CA LEU A 87 -1.68 -12.31 2.83
C LEU A 87 -1.33 -12.02 4.29
N GLY A 88 -0.33 -11.18 4.53
CA GLY A 88 0.02 -10.74 5.90
C GLY A 88 -1.15 -10.06 6.61
N LEU A 89 -1.85 -9.14 5.93
CA LEU A 89 -3.06 -8.48 6.44
C LEU A 89 -4.15 -9.48 6.82
N PHE A 90 -4.42 -10.45 5.94
CA PHE A 90 -5.42 -11.49 6.20
C PHE A 90 -5.04 -12.34 7.41
N LEU A 91 -3.80 -12.83 7.47
CA LEU A 91 -3.33 -13.66 8.59
C LEU A 91 -3.34 -12.89 9.90
N LEU A 92 -2.93 -11.60 9.88
CA LEU A 92 -2.96 -10.75 11.07
C LEU A 92 -4.40 -10.53 11.56
N ALA A 93 -5.33 -10.18 10.67
CA ALA A 93 -6.73 -10.01 11.02
C ALA A 93 -7.32 -11.29 11.65
N PHE A 94 -7.00 -12.44 11.06
CA PHE A 94 -7.50 -13.75 11.49
C PHE A 94 -6.91 -14.21 12.83
N GLU A 95 -5.63 -13.91 13.12
CA GLU A 95 -4.94 -14.37 14.32
C GLU A 95 -4.97 -13.36 15.48
N ALA A 96 -4.99 -12.05 15.19
CA ALA A 96 -5.05 -11.01 16.22
C ALA A 96 -6.47 -10.73 16.71
N CYS A 97 -7.49 -11.02 15.90
CA CYS A 97 -8.89 -10.76 16.20
C CYS A 97 -9.72 -12.05 16.20
N ARG A 98 -10.90 -11.98 16.79
CA ARG A 98 -11.96 -13.00 16.71
C ARG A 98 -13.25 -12.33 16.24
N ALA A 99 -14.20 -13.12 15.76
CA ALA A 99 -15.51 -12.59 15.37
C ALA A 99 -16.15 -11.84 16.55
N GLY A 100 -16.60 -10.60 16.31
CA GLY A 100 -17.15 -9.70 17.32
C GLY A 100 -16.13 -8.89 18.13
N ASP A 101 -14.81 -9.06 17.89
CA ASP A 101 -13.81 -8.11 18.36
C ASP A 101 -13.91 -6.81 17.54
N GLU A 102 -13.42 -5.70 18.07
CA GLU A 102 -13.41 -4.40 17.42
C GLU A 102 -12.03 -4.08 16.83
N ALA A 103 -12.02 -3.49 15.64
CA ALA A 103 -10.84 -2.88 15.06
C ALA A 103 -11.11 -1.42 14.69
N VAL A 104 -10.13 -0.54 14.86
CA VAL A 104 -10.17 0.84 14.39
C VAL A 104 -9.31 0.94 13.12
N LEU A 105 -9.91 1.42 12.03
CA LEU A 105 -9.28 1.52 10.72
C LEU A 105 -9.31 2.96 10.22
N ALA A 106 -8.14 3.54 9.92
CA ALA A 106 -8.06 4.82 9.22
C ALA A 106 -8.42 4.63 7.73
N THR A 107 -9.42 5.37 7.27
CA THR A 107 -9.86 5.37 5.86
C THR A 107 -9.74 6.79 5.27
N PRO A 108 -9.58 6.94 3.93
CA PRO A 108 -9.54 5.90 2.91
C PRO A 108 -8.34 4.98 3.06
N CYS A 109 -8.45 3.74 2.60
CA CYS A 109 -7.40 2.73 2.77
C CYS A 109 -7.36 1.75 1.58
N PHE A 110 -6.29 0.98 1.51
CA PHE A 110 -6.22 -0.16 0.60
C PHE A 110 -7.30 -1.20 0.97
N PRO A 111 -8.21 -1.60 0.04
CA PRO A 111 -9.36 -2.43 0.36
C PRO A 111 -9.06 -3.69 1.18
N PRO A 112 -8.02 -4.49 0.88
CA PRO A 112 -7.67 -5.64 1.69
C PRO A 112 -7.39 -5.35 3.17
N SER A 113 -7.03 -4.12 3.56
CA SER A 113 -6.85 -3.74 4.96
C SER A 113 -8.17 -3.77 5.72
N ARG A 114 -9.27 -3.34 5.09
CA ARG A 114 -10.63 -3.40 5.62
C ARG A 114 -11.24 -4.80 5.45
N ASP A 115 -11.14 -5.32 4.23
CA ASP A 115 -11.88 -6.50 3.80
C ASP A 115 -11.38 -7.77 4.52
N SER A 116 -10.08 -7.82 4.89
CA SER A 116 -9.54 -8.91 5.72
C SER A 116 -10.17 -8.93 7.11
N LEU A 117 -10.38 -7.76 7.74
CA LEU A 117 -11.05 -7.64 9.03
C LEU A 117 -12.52 -8.06 8.94
N LEU A 118 -13.25 -7.55 7.94
CA LEU A 118 -14.64 -7.91 7.70
C LEU A 118 -14.79 -9.41 7.41
N GLY A 119 -13.91 -9.99 6.58
CA GLY A 119 -13.88 -11.41 6.27
C GLY A 119 -13.60 -12.30 7.50
N ALA A 120 -12.86 -11.79 8.49
CA ALA A 120 -12.63 -12.43 9.78
C ALA A 120 -13.80 -12.24 10.79
N GLY A 121 -14.84 -11.47 10.44
CA GLY A 121 -15.99 -11.19 11.30
C GLY A 121 -15.72 -10.15 12.38
N VAL A 122 -14.77 -9.26 12.16
CA VAL A 122 -14.40 -8.18 13.08
C VAL A 122 -15.31 -6.97 12.88
N ASP A 123 -15.72 -6.32 13.97
CA ASP A 123 -16.48 -5.08 13.96
C ASP A 123 -15.53 -3.91 13.65
N VAL A 124 -15.56 -3.42 12.40
CA VAL A 124 -14.63 -2.36 11.94
C VAL A 124 -15.22 -0.98 12.20
N ARG A 125 -14.53 -0.20 13.02
CA ARG A 125 -14.80 1.22 13.25
C ARG A 125 -13.92 2.06 12.33
N GLU A 126 -14.49 2.53 11.24
CA GLU A 126 -13.77 3.36 10.28
C GLU A 126 -13.64 4.80 10.82
N VAL A 127 -12.41 5.33 10.81
CA VAL A 127 -12.12 6.73 11.09
C VAL A 127 -11.69 7.38 9.79
N LYS A 128 -12.61 8.15 9.21
CA LYS A 128 -12.38 8.82 7.92
C LYS A 128 -11.44 10.01 8.12
N LEU A 129 -10.25 9.92 7.50
CA LEU A 129 -9.32 11.03 7.31
C LEU A 129 -9.85 11.93 6.21
N SER A 130 -9.70 13.25 6.34
CA SER A 130 -10.28 14.18 5.38
C SER A 130 -9.26 14.69 4.37
N PHE A 131 -9.74 14.93 3.14
CA PHE A 131 -8.98 15.59 2.09
C PHE A 131 -8.53 16.99 2.52
N GLU A 132 -9.40 17.71 3.23
CA GLU A 132 -9.15 19.08 3.75
C GLU A 132 -7.99 19.12 4.74
N ASN A 133 -7.77 18.03 5.49
CA ASN A 133 -6.62 17.86 6.38
C ASN A 133 -5.48 17.07 5.73
N ALA A 134 -5.45 17.05 4.39
CA ALA A 134 -4.45 16.35 3.61
C ALA A 134 -4.25 14.88 4.07
N TYR A 135 -5.30 14.21 4.47
CA TYR A 135 -5.30 12.84 4.98
C TYR A 135 -4.33 12.58 6.15
N ARG A 136 -3.97 13.61 6.91
CA ARG A 136 -3.20 13.46 8.15
C ARG A 136 -4.00 12.71 9.19
N LEU A 137 -3.32 11.99 10.09
CA LEU A 137 -3.99 11.26 11.16
C LEU A 137 -4.80 12.21 12.05
N ASP A 138 -6.06 11.88 12.26
CA ASP A 138 -6.95 12.55 13.21
C ASP A 138 -6.94 11.77 14.53
N LEU A 139 -5.99 12.10 15.39
CA LEU A 139 -5.75 11.40 16.64
C LEU A 139 -6.94 11.53 17.61
N ASP A 140 -7.68 12.63 17.56
CA ASP A 140 -8.87 12.83 18.40
C ASP A 140 -9.98 11.86 17.99
N ARG A 141 -10.26 11.76 16.68
CA ARG A 141 -11.27 10.83 16.15
C ARG A 141 -10.85 9.37 16.33
N ILE A 142 -9.56 9.04 16.08
CA ILE A 142 -9.05 7.69 16.35
C ILE A 142 -9.19 7.37 17.84
N GLY A 143 -8.76 8.28 18.71
CA GLY A 143 -8.89 8.14 20.16
C GLY A 143 -10.34 7.94 20.61
N ALA A 144 -11.30 8.66 20.04
CA ALA A 144 -12.73 8.50 20.32
C ALA A 144 -13.29 7.13 19.88
N ALA A 145 -12.74 6.55 18.79
CA ALA A 145 -13.15 5.25 18.28
C ALA A 145 -12.62 4.07 19.11
N LEU A 146 -11.53 4.26 19.89
CA LEU A 146 -10.93 3.21 20.72
C LEU A 146 -11.83 2.82 21.88
N THR A 147 -11.96 1.51 22.13
CA THR A 147 -12.66 0.93 23.28
C THR A 147 -11.83 -0.20 23.90
N PRO A 148 -12.17 -0.68 25.10
CA PRO A 148 -11.51 -1.85 25.69
C PRO A 148 -11.63 -3.14 24.85
N LYS A 149 -12.57 -3.19 23.89
CA LYS A 149 -12.75 -4.31 22.95
C LYS A 149 -11.89 -4.18 21.69
N THR A 150 -11.27 -3.03 21.44
CA THR A 150 -10.39 -2.83 20.28
C THR A 150 -9.18 -3.77 20.41
N LYS A 151 -8.97 -4.60 19.38
CA LYS A 151 -7.84 -5.55 19.26
C LYS A 151 -6.79 -5.08 18.29
N LEU A 152 -7.21 -4.33 17.27
CA LEU A 152 -6.32 -3.86 16.23
C LEU A 152 -6.65 -2.40 15.86
N VAL A 153 -5.63 -1.58 15.76
CA VAL A 153 -5.68 -0.27 15.08
C VAL A 153 -4.87 -0.42 13.80
N SER A 154 -5.42 -0.02 12.66
CA SER A 154 -4.77 -0.17 11.36
C SER A 154 -4.64 1.17 10.66
N ILE A 155 -3.41 1.53 10.30
CA ILE A 155 -3.08 2.71 9.51
C ILE A 155 -2.12 2.32 8.38
N ALA A 156 -1.95 3.19 7.38
CA ALA A 156 -0.89 3.07 6.38
C ALA A 156 0.01 4.31 6.43
N SER A 157 1.31 4.13 6.32
CA SER A 157 2.28 5.22 6.27
C SER A 157 3.51 4.83 5.43
N PRO A 158 3.64 5.37 4.20
CA PRO A 158 2.74 6.31 3.50
C PRO A 158 1.37 5.73 3.19
N GLN A 159 0.34 6.58 3.27
CA GLN A 159 -1.05 6.16 3.09
C GLN A 159 -1.37 5.88 1.61
N ASN A 160 -2.18 4.87 1.35
CA ASN A 160 -2.86 4.65 0.08
C ASN A 160 -4.34 5.04 0.27
N PRO A 161 -4.84 6.06 -0.47
CA PRO A 161 -4.38 6.53 -1.79
C PRO A 161 -3.55 7.83 -1.83
N SER A 162 -3.23 8.48 -0.71
CA SER A 162 -2.71 9.86 -0.71
C SER A 162 -1.18 9.97 -0.80
N GLY A 163 -0.42 8.98 -0.37
CA GLY A 163 1.04 9.06 -0.23
C GLY A 163 1.52 9.86 0.97
N VAL A 164 0.62 10.27 1.87
CA VAL A 164 0.94 11.06 3.07
C VAL A 164 1.52 10.18 4.16
N GLN A 165 2.59 10.64 4.80
CA GLN A 165 3.24 9.92 5.90
C GLN A 165 2.73 10.39 7.26
N ALA A 166 2.51 9.45 8.18
CA ALA A 166 2.40 9.75 9.60
C ALA A 166 3.80 10.03 10.16
N SER A 167 3.93 11.08 10.95
CA SER A 167 5.19 11.36 11.65
C SER A 167 5.41 10.36 12.79
N ARG A 168 6.66 10.20 13.21
CA ARG A 168 6.98 9.43 14.42
C ARG A 168 6.21 9.93 15.65
N ALA A 169 6.09 11.26 15.79
CA ALA A 169 5.37 11.89 16.88
C ALA A 169 3.87 11.56 16.87
N ASP A 170 3.23 11.53 15.68
CA ASP A 170 1.83 11.11 15.56
C ASP A 170 1.63 9.68 16.03
N VAL A 171 2.55 8.77 15.67
CA VAL A 171 2.48 7.36 16.07
C VAL A 171 2.74 7.19 17.57
N GLU A 172 3.67 7.94 18.15
CA GLU A 172 3.91 7.94 19.61
C GLU A 172 2.67 8.44 20.38
N GLN A 173 2.00 9.49 19.89
CA GLN A 173 0.75 9.97 20.47
C GLN A 173 -0.38 8.95 20.32
N LEU A 174 -0.49 8.28 19.16
CA LEU A 174 -1.46 7.21 18.94
C LEU A 174 -1.25 6.06 19.93
N LEU A 175 0.00 5.62 20.12
CA LEU A 175 0.34 4.58 21.09
C LEU A 175 -0.02 4.98 22.54
N ALA A 176 0.15 6.25 22.90
CA ALA A 176 -0.25 6.77 24.18
C ALA A 176 -1.79 6.76 24.38
N LEU A 177 -2.56 7.07 23.33
CA LEU A 177 -4.02 6.95 23.33
C LEU A 177 -4.46 5.48 23.47
N MET A 178 -3.84 4.57 22.70
CA MET A 178 -4.09 3.14 22.79
C MET A 178 -3.78 2.61 24.19
N GLN A 179 -2.67 3.04 24.80
CA GLN A 179 -2.32 2.63 26.18
C GLN A 179 -3.41 2.99 27.20
N LYS A 180 -4.09 4.11 27.00
CA LYS A 180 -5.16 4.57 27.90
C LYS A 180 -6.50 3.88 27.66
N ARG A 181 -6.85 3.58 26.41
CA ARG A 181 -8.21 3.17 25.99
C ARG A 181 -8.33 1.71 25.60
N SER A 182 -7.26 1.13 25.03
CA SER A 182 -7.20 -0.25 24.54
C SER A 182 -5.80 -0.84 24.70
N PRO A 183 -5.29 -0.99 25.96
CA PRO A 183 -3.88 -1.32 26.22
C PRO A 183 -3.43 -2.67 25.64
N GLN A 184 -4.37 -3.54 25.30
CA GLN A 184 -4.11 -4.86 24.69
C GLN A 184 -4.17 -4.84 23.15
N SER A 185 -4.48 -3.69 22.54
CA SER A 185 -4.57 -3.61 21.09
C SER A 185 -3.20 -3.52 20.43
N LEU A 186 -3.10 -4.09 19.24
CA LEU A 186 -1.96 -3.97 18.34
C LEU A 186 -2.15 -2.75 17.43
N LEU A 187 -1.05 -2.16 16.99
CA LEU A 187 -1.02 -1.16 15.94
C LEU A 187 -0.40 -1.77 14.68
N PHE A 188 -1.20 -1.97 13.63
CA PHE A 188 -0.69 -2.34 12.32
C PHE A 188 -0.38 -1.08 11.51
N ILE A 189 0.83 -1.02 10.94
CA ILE A 189 1.27 0.04 10.04
C ILE A 189 1.67 -0.59 8.70
N ASP A 190 0.91 -0.27 7.65
CA ASP A 190 1.30 -0.65 6.29
C ASP A 190 2.39 0.30 5.79
N GLU A 191 3.63 -0.20 5.71
CA GLU A 191 4.81 0.54 5.25
C GLU A 191 5.14 0.28 3.77
N THR A 192 4.23 -0.27 3.00
CA THR A 192 4.45 -0.74 1.61
C THR A 192 5.07 0.34 0.70
N TYR A 193 4.81 1.61 0.93
CA TYR A 193 5.35 2.72 0.11
C TYR A 193 6.54 3.45 0.74
N ARG A 194 7.00 3.06 1.92
CA ARG A 194 8.02 3.77 2.72
C ARG A 194 9.32 4.04 1.95
N GLU A 195 9.77 3.10 1.11
CA GLU A 195 11.05 3.21 0.39
C GLU A 195 10.97 4.01 -0.92
N ALA A 196 9.78 4.44 -1.35
CA ALA A 196 9.57 5.25 -2.53
C ALA A 196 9.67 6.75 -2.20
N SER A 197 10.86 7.23 -1.79
CA SER A 197 11.15 8.64 -1.58
C SER A 197 11.52 9.36 -2.89
N TYR A 198 11.71 10.68 -2.85
CA TYR A 198 11.93 11.51 -4.03
C TYR A 198 13.32 12.16 -4.02
N GLY A 199 14.13 11.94 -5.05
CA GLY A 199 15.46 12.51 -5.19
C GLY A 199 16.36 12.18 -4.00
N ASP A 200 16.92 13.20 -3.38
CA ASP A 200 17.82 13.08 -2.22
C ASP A 200 17.06 13.02 -0.88
N ALA A 201 15.72 13.02 -0.90
CA ALA A 201 14.93 12.92 0.34
C ALA A 201 15.24 11.59 1.05
N PRO A 202 15.49 11.61 2.37
CA PRO A 202 15.80 10.39 3.11
C PRO A 202 14.59 9.44 3.09
N VAL A 203 14.87 8.15 3.00
CA VAL A 203 13.85 7.12 3.23
C VAL A 203 13.50 7.13 4.72
N ALA A 204 12.21 7.23 5.03
CA ALA A 204 11.74 7.18 6.41
C ALA A 204 12.16 5.86 7.08
N GLU A 205 12.50 5.91 8.37
CA GLU A 205 12.78 4.70 9.13
C GLU A 205 11.51 3.89 9.33
N SER A 206 11.68 2.56 9.38
CA SER A 206 10.57 1.69 9.79
C SER A 206 10.18 1.96 11.26
N LEU A 207 8.92 1.95 11.54
CA LEU A 207 8.38 2.12 12.89
C LEU A 207 8.31 0.80 13.68
N ALA A 208 8.74 -0.31 13.07
CA ALA A 208 8.68 -1.65 13.66
C ALA A 208 9.34 -1.78 15.03
N ALA A 209 10.43 -1.04 15.28
CA ALA A 209 11.20 -1.08 16.53
C ALA A 209 10.73 -0.06 17.58
N LEU A 210 9.71 0.76 17.28
CA LEU A 210 9.29 1.85 18.16
C LEU A 210 8.56 1.36 19.43
N ASP A 211 7.68 0.37 19.29
CA ASP A 211 6.90 -0.21 20.39
C ASP A 211 6.59 -1.69 20.08
N PRO A 212 6.64 -2.61 21.04
CA PRO A 212 6.39 -4.03 20.80
C PRO A 212 4.96 -4.35 20.34
N ARG A 213 4.00 -3.44 20.51
CA ARG A 213 2.63 -3.59 19.98
C ARG A 213 2.51 -3.25 18.50
N ILE A 214 3.56 -2.68 17.88
CA ILE A 214 3.56 -2.39 16.45
C ILE A 214 3.82 -3.66 15.66
N VAL A 215 2.96 -3.91 14.68
CA VAL A 215 3.16 -4.86 13.60
C VAL A 215 3.29 -4.05 12.32
N THR A 216 4.39 -4.17 11.58
CA THR A 216 4.51 -3.54 10.27
C THR A 216 4.35 -4.55 9.15
N GLY A 217 3.85 -4.08 8.01
CA GLY A 217 3.77 -4.87 6.77
C GLY A 217 4.40 -4.11 5.60
N ALA A 218 5.17 -4.81 4.77
CA ALA A 218 5.72 -4.25 3.53
C ALA A 218 6.00 -5.35 2.50
N SER A 219 6.46 -4.97 1.30
CA SER A 219 6.76 -5.93 0.22
C SER A 219 7.77 -5.36 -0.77
N VAL A 220 8.33 -6.24 -1.62
CA VAL A 220 9.16 -5.83 -2.76
C VAL A 220 8.32 -5.29 -3.94
N SER A 221 7.00 -5.24 -3.82
CA SER A 221 6.08 -4.97 -4.94
C SER A 221 6.12 -3.53 -5.42
N LYS A 222 6.36 -2.54 -4.55
CA LYS A 222 6.12 -1.12 -4.87
C LYS A 222 7.40 -0.39 -5.24
N ALA A 223 8.17 0.08 -4.27
CA ALA A 223 9.40 0.82 -4.53
C ALA A 223 10.43 0.00 -5.32
N LEU A 224 10.55 -1.28 -5.02
CA LEU A 224 11.50 -2.18 -5.68
C LEU A 224 11.00 -2.70 -7.04
N GLY A 225 9.73 -2.49 -7.41
CA GLY A 225 9.19 -2.83 -8.74
C GLY A 225 9.17 -4.32 -9.07
N ALA A 226 8.93 -5.18 -8.09
CA ALA A 226 8.85 -6.61 -8.29
C ALA A 226 7.52 -7.21 -7.76
N PRO A 227 6.34 -6.68 -8.21
CA PRO A 227 5.05 -7.19 -7.73
C PRO A 227 4.82 -8.65 -8.10
N GLY A 228 5.37 -9.12 -9.22
CA GLY A 228 5.25 -10.51 -9.69
C GLY A 228 5.91 -11.54 -8.79
N LEU A 229 6.90 -11.17 -7.97
CA LEU A 229 7.54 -12.09 -7.00
C LEU A 229 6.61 -12.45 -5.84
N ARG A 230 5.49 -11.80 -5.66
CA ARG A 230 4.55 -12.05 -4.56
C ARG A 230 5.22 -12.17 -3.18
N THR A 231 6.30 -11.40 -2.94
CA THR A 231 7.05 -11.44 -1.68
C THR A 231 6.81 -10.19 -0.85
N GLY A 232 6.29 -10.38 0.35
CA GLY A 232 6.10 -9.40 1.39
C GLY A 232 6.47 -9.96 2.75
N TRP A 233 6.22 -9.20 3.81
CA TRP A 233 6.53 -9.61 5.18
C TRP A 233 5.67 -8.87 6.20
N LEU A 234 5.63 -9.46 7.40
CA LEU A 234 5.26 -8.78 8.64
C LEU A 234 6.46 -8.75 9.57
N THR A 235 6.58 -7.69 10.36
CA THR A 235 7.44 -7.67 11.56
C THR A 235 6.55 -7.76 12.79
N VAL A 236 6.86 -8.67 13.69
CA VAL A 236 6.02 -8.97 14.87
C VAL A 236 6.92 -9.21 16.08
N ALA A 237 6.88 -8.31 17.05
CA ALA A 237 7.69 -8.43 18.27
C ALA A 237 7.15 -9.50 19.23
N ASP A 238 5.83 -9.62 19.39
CA ASP A 238 5.17 -10.60 20.24
C ASP A 238 5.41 -12.04 19.74
N ALA A 239 6.06 -12.85 20.56
CA ALA A 239 6.48 -14.20 20.18
C ALA A 239 5.30 -15.19 20.04
N ASP A 240 4.23 -15.01 20.84
CA ASP A 240 3.05 -15.86 20.77
C ASP A 240 2.27 -15.56 19.49
N LEU A 241 1.98 -14.28 19.23
CA LEU A 241 1.33 -13.89 17.96
C LEU A 241 2.13 -14.35 16.76
N ARG A 242 3.46 -14.18 16.80
CA ARG A 242 4.34 -14.62 15.71
C ARG A 242 4.23 -16.14 15.48
N SER A 243 4.23 -16.93 16.52
CA SER A 243 4.07 -18.39 16.44
C SER A 243 2.72 -18.76 15.83
N ARG A 244 1.62 -18.10 16.24
CA ARG A 244 0.30 -18.31 15.67
C ARG A 244 0.23 -17.92 14.18
N LEU A 245 0.84 -16.81 13.78
CA LEU A 245 0.91 -16.37 12.39
C LEU A 245 1.71 -17.34 11.51
N VAL A 246 2.81 -17.92 12.03
CA VAL A 246 3.58 -18.96 11.31
C VAL A 246 2.74 -20.23 11.11
N VAL A 247 1.98 -20.65 12.12
CA VAL A 247 1.07 -21.79 12.02
C VAL A 247 -0.07 -21.50 11.04
N ALA A 248 -0.66 -20.30 11.08
CA ALA A 248 -1.70 -19.90 10.14
C ALA A 248 -1.18 -19.84 8.71
N LYS A 249 0.03 -19.29 8.48
CA LYS A 249 0.69 -19.32 7.18
C LYS A 249 0.95 -20.76 6.70
N MET A 250 1.42 -21.65 7.57
CA MET A 250 1.63 -23.04 7.24
C MET A 250 0.33 -23.73 6.77
N ASN A 251 -0.80 -23.40 7.38
CA ASN A 251 -2.11 -23.96 7.02
C ASN A 251 -2.76 -23.30 5.77
N THR A 252 -2.20 -22.20 5.26
CA THR A 252 -2.71 -21.54 4.05
C THR A 252 -1.81 -21.81 2.83
N VAL A 253 -0.51 -21.62 2.96
CA VAL A 253 0.45 -21.67 1.83
C VAL A 253 1.69 -22.51 2.12
N ILE A 254 1.78 -23.17 3.29
CA ILE A 254 2.90 -24.01 3.76
C ILE A 254 4.17 -23.17 3.93
N SER A 255 4.77 -22.70 2.83
CA SER A 255 5.99 -21.88 2.79
C SER A 255 5.93 -20.92 1.61
N GLY A 256 6.84 -19.97 1.54
CA GLY A 256 7.05 -19.15 0.34
C GLY A 256 7.71 -19.94 -0.79
N SER A 257 7.62 -19.40 -2.00
CA SER A 257 8.41 -19.87 -3.15
C SER A 257 9.89 -19.61 -2.88
N VAL A 258 10.71 -20.67 -2.93
CA VAL A 258 12.16 -20.55 -2.72
C VAL A 258 12.82 -19.68 -3.77
N LEU A 259 12.31 -19.70 -5.02
CA LEU A 259 12.79 -18.85 -6.10
C LEU A 259 12.51 -17.39 -5.80
N ASP A 260 11.24 -17.06 -5.47
CA ASP A 260 10.82 -15.68 -5.22
C ASP A 260 11.50 -15.09 -3.98
N GLU A 261 11.62 -15.87 -2.89
CA GLU A 261 12.35 -15.44 -1.70
C GLU A 261 13.85 -15.25 -1.96
N THR A 262 14.46 -16.07 -2.85
CA THR A 262 15.87 -15.90 -3.25
C THR A 262 16.05 -14.60 -4.04
N LEU A 263 15.18 -14.32 -5.02
CA LEU A 263 15.23 -13.10 -5.81
C LEU A 263 14.92 -11.86 -4.95
N ALA A 264 13.96 -11.95 -4.05
CA ALA A 264 13.66 -10.88 -3.10
C ALA A 264 14.84 -10.60 -2.14
N THR A 265 15.57 -11.63 -1.71
CA THR A 265 16.80 -11.47 -0.91
C THR A 265 17.83 -10.66 -1.68
N VAL A 266 18.06 -11.00 -2.95
CA VAL A 266 19.00 -10.25 -3.81
C VAL A 266 18.56 -8.80 -4.00
N LEU A 267 17.27 -8.56 -4.22
CA LEU A 267 16.73 -7.20 -4.33
C LEU A 267 17.01 -6.37 -3.07
N LEU A 268 16.82 -6.94 -1.88
CA LEU A 268 17.09 -6.24 -0.62
C LEU A 268 18.59 -6.02 -0.41
N GLN A 269 19.46 -6.98 -0.75
CA GLN A 269 20.92 -6.84 -0.74
C GLN A 269 21.40 -5.75 -1.69
N ARG A 270 20.73 -5.55 -2.81
CA ARG A 270 21.04 -4.55 -3.83
C ARG A 270 20.10 -3.34 -3.82
N ARG A 271 19.36 -3.16 -2.70
CA ARG A 271 18.25 -2.20 -2.66
C ARG A 271 18.65 -0.78 -3.06
N GLU A 272 19.79 -0.27 -2.62
CA GLU A 272 20.23 1.08 -2.99
C GLU A 272 20.54 1.20 -4.49
N HIS A 273 21.12 0.16 -5.08
CA HIS A 273 21.35 0.12 -6.53
C HIS A 273 20.03 0.19 -7.32
N VAL A 274 18.98 -0.44 -6.81
CA VAL A 274 17.62 -0.43 -7.44
C VAL A 274 16.87 0.87 -7.13
N LEU A 275 16.94 1.36 -5.89
CA LEU A 275 16.14 2.50 -5.44
C LEU A 275 16.70 3.85 -5.87
N ALA A 276 18.03 4.04 -5.91
CA ALA A 276 18.60 5.34 -6.23
C ALA A 276 18.14 5.90 -7.59
N PRO A 277 18.22 5.18 -8.72
CA PRO A 277 17.70 5.68 -9.99
C PRO A 277 16.18 5.91 -9.95
N ARG A 278 15.42 5.08 -9.22
CA ARG A 278 13.98 5.20 -9.08
C ARG A 278 13.55 6.44 -8.30
N ARG A 279 14.30 6.82 -7.26
CA ARG A 279 14.05 8.08 -6.52
C ARG A 279 14.15 9.30 -7.43
N ASN A 280 15.14 9.34 -8.33
CA ASN A 280 15.29 10.42 -9.30
C ASN A 280 14.14 10.44 -10.34
N LEU A 281 13.74 9.28 -10.82
CA LEU A 281 12.60 9.16 -11.74
C LEU A 281 11.29 9.61 -11.05
N LEU A 282 11.06 9.22 -9.81
CA LEU A 282 9.89 9.63 -9.03
C LEU A 282 9.90 11.13 -8.74
N ALA A 283 11.05 11.74 -8.43
CA ALA A 283 11.18 13.19 -8.24
C ALA A 283 10.79 13.94 -9.52
N SER A 284 11.37 13.55 -10.67
CA SER A 284 11.04 14.15 -11.98
C SER A 284 9.56 13.97 -12.35
N ALA A 285 8.99 12.80 -12.06
CA ALA A 285 7.57 12.53 -12.31
C ALA A 285 6.67 13.40 -11.41
N LEU A 286 7.04 13.56 -10.13
CA LEU A 286 6.32 14.42 -9.18
C LEU A 286 6.38 15.89 -9.59
N ASP A 287 7.51 16.37 -10.13
CA ASP A 287 7.63 17.75 -10.64
C ASP A 287 6.70 17.97 -11.84
N LYS A 288 6.64 17.03 -12.79
CA LYS A 288 5.70 17.08 -13.92
C LYS A 288 4.25 17.10 -13.45
N LEU A 289 3.92 16.25 -12.49
CA LEU A 289 2.57 16.19 -11.92
C LEU A 289 2.23 17.48 -11.16
N THR A 290 3.17 18.04 -10.40
CA THR A 290 2.98 19.32 -9.68
C THR A 290 2.69 20.45 -10.66
N ALA A 291 3.43 20.53 -11.77
CA ALA A 291 3.20 21.53 -12.80
C ALA A 291 1.82 21.35 -13.47
N TRP A 292 1.44 20.09 -13.75
CA TRP A 292 0.12 19.79 -14.30
C TRP A 292 -1.01 20.17 -13.33
N CYS A 293 -0.91 19.80 -12.05
CA CYS A 293 -1.91 20.19 -11.03
C CYS A 293 -2.04 21.71 -10.91
N ALA A 294 -0.94 22.45 -11.03
CA ALA A 294 -0.98 23.91 -11.01
C ALA A 294 -1.73 24.48 -12.24
N GLY A 295 -1.59 23.88 -13.41
CA GLY A 295 -2.34 24.23 -14.62
C GLY A 295 -3.83 23.89 -14.53
N GLU A 296 -4.18 22.85 -13.82
CA GLU A 296 -5.55 22.34 -13.67
C GLU A 296 -6.25 22.78 -12.36
N ARG A 297 -5.68 23.70 -11.60
CA ARG A 297 -6.15 24.11 -10.26
C ARG A 297 -7.61 24.59 -10.20
N GLU A 298 -8.18 25.05 -11.32
CA GLU A 298 -9.58 25.44 -11.41
C GLU A 298 -10.53 24.23 -11.56
N ARG A 299 -9.99 23.05 -11.87
CA ARG A 299 -10.73 21.82 -12.13
C ARG A 299 -10.46 20.71 -11.12
N VAL A 300 -9.22 20.63 -10.61
CA VAL A 300 -8.82 19.60 -9.65
C VAL A 300 -8.11 20.20 -8.44
N GLU A 301 -8.30 19.54 -7.32
CA GLU A 301 -7.50 19.69 -6.11
C GLU A 301 -6.67 18.43 -5.90
N TRP A 302 -5.55 18.53 -5.20
CA TRP A 302 -4.73 17.37 -4.91
C TRP A 302 -4.05 17.48 -3.55
N VAL A 303 -3.73 16.32 -2.99
CA VAL A 303 -2.86 16.22 -1.83
C VAL A 303 -1.49 15.79 -2.33
N ARG A 304 -0.49 16.68 -2.12
CA ARG A 304 0.89 16.37 -2.49
C ARG A 304 1.41 15.25 -1.60
N PRO A 305 1.93 14.15 -2.17
CA PRO A 305 2.41 13.03 -1.40
C PRO A 305 3.76 13.33 -0.72
N ASP A 306 4.00 12.71 0.45
CA ASP A 306 5.29 12.74 1.13
C ASP A 306 6.21 11.62 0.62
N ALA A 307 5.64 10.47 0.20
CA ALA A 307 6.35 9.34 -0.41
C ALA A 307 5.38 8.44 -1.20
N GLY A 308 5.91 7.47 -1.93
CA GLY A 308 5.12 6.59 -2.80
C GLY A 308 5.09 7.07 -4.24
N ALA A 309 4.64 6.22 -5.14
CA ALA A 309 4.46 6.53 -6.55
C ALA A 309 2.99 6.89 -6.85
N LEU A 310 2.30 7.52 -5.92
CA LEU A 310 0.86 7.79 -5.96
C LEU A 310 0.50 9.08 -5.22
N CYS A 311 -0.63 9.66 -5.59
CA CYS A 311 -1.27 10.76 -4.87
C CYS A 311 -2.78 10.68 -5.01
N CYS A 312 -3.51 11.45 -4.20
CA CYS A 312 -4.96 11.57 -4.28
C CYS A 312 -5.35 12.93 -4.87
N LEU A 313 -6.19 12.91 -5.89
CA LEU A 313 -6.79 14.08 -6.51
C LEU A 313 -8.30 14.06 -6.28
N ARG A 314 -8.92 15.25 -6.42
CA ARG A 314 -10.37 15.42 -6.33
C ARG A 314 -10.86 16.42 -7.39
N LEU A 315 -11.92 16.06 -8.11
CA LEU A 315 -12.65 16.97 -8.99
C LEU A 315 -13.33 18.06 -8.16
N ARG A 316 -13.11 19.32 -8.52
CA ARG A 316 -13.69 20.46 -7.81
C ARG A 316 -15.22 20.50 -7.96
N THR A 317 -15.91 20.86 -6.91
CA THR A 317 -17.39 20.92 -6.91
C THR A 317 -17.94 22.10 -7.68
N ASP A 318 -17.18 23.18 -7.80
CA ASP A 318 -17.52 24.38 -8.59
C ASP A 318 -17.27 24.20 -10.10
N ALA A 319 -16.43 23.23 -10.49
CA ALA A 319 -16.14 22.90 -11.90
C ALA A 319 -16.94 21.70 -12.43
N PHE A 320 -17.29 20.75 -11.57
CA PHE A 320 -17.98 19.50 -11.97
C PHE A 320 -19.20 19.27 -11.09
N ASP A 321 -20.38 19.28 -11.67
CA ASP A 321 -21.61 18.81 -11.04
C ASP A 321 -21.65 17.25 -11.00
N PRO A 322 -22.60 16.62 -10.29
CA PRO A 322 -22.66 15.14 -10.25
C PRO A 322 -22.76 14.46 -11.61
N PRO A 323 -23.56 14.94 -12.61
CA PRO A 323 -23.53 14.42 -13.96
C PRO A 323 -22.17 14.51 -14.65
N ALA A 324 -21.44 15.63 -14.49
CA ALA A 324 -20.10 15.78 -15.03
C ALA A 324 -19.08 14.81 -14.42
N VAL A 325 -19.18 14.52 -13.11
CA VAL A 325 -18.37 13.48 -12.47
C VAL A 325 -18.65 12.10 -13.09
N ALA A 326 -19.92 11.77 -13.32
CA ALA A 326 -20.27 10.50 -13.97
C ALA A 326 -19.74 10.43 -15.41
N ARG A 327 -19.82 11.55 -16.17
CA ARG A 327 -19.21 11.65 -17.52
C ARG A 327 -17.70 11.47 -17.46
N PHE A 328 -17.00 12.07 -16.49
CA PHE A 328 -15.56 11.92 -16.34
C PHE A 328 -15.14 10.45 -16.34
N TRP A 329 -15.78 9.62 -15.55
CA TRP A 329 -15.48 8.18 -15.48
C TRP A 329 -15.81 7.43 -16.79
N THR A 330 -16.81 7.89 -17.54
CA THR A 330 -17.22 7.28 -18.82
C THR A 330 -16.32 7.65 -19.98
N VAL A 331 -15.67 8.82 -19.96
CA VAL A 331 -14.81 9.28 -21.06
C VAL A 331 -13.36 8.84 -20.92
N LEU A 332 -12.88 8.47 -19.74
CA LEU A 332 -11.50 8.00 -19.53
C LEU A 332 -11.06 6.92 -20.55
N PRO A 333 -11.86 5.87 -20.81
CA PRO A 333 -11.52 4.86 -21.80
C PRO A 333 -11.34 5.39 -23.22
N GLN A 334 -12.01 6.48 -23.60
CA GLN A 334 -11.92 7.10 -24.92
C GLN A 334 -10.59 7.84 -25.12
N HIS A 335 -9.90 8.15 -24.02
CA HIS A 335 -8.58 8.77 -23.97
C HIS A 335 -7.48 7.77 -23.57
N ASP A 336 -7.74 6.45 -23.67
CA ASP A 336 -6.80 5.39 -23.30
C ASP A 336 -6.32 5.44 -21.82
N LEU A 337 -7.09 6.08 -20.93
CA LEU A 337 -6.76 6.29 -19.52
C LEU A 337 -7.35 5.22 -18.62
N GLN A 338 -6.60 4.89 -17.58
CA GLN A 338 -7.04 4.14 -16.42
C GLN A 338 -6.65 4.89 -15.15
N LEU A 339 -7.64 5.18 -14.29
CA LEU A 339 -7.48 5.76 -12.96
C LEU A 339 -8.09 4.84 -11.91
N ALA A 340 -7.67 4.97 -10.66
CA ALA A 340 -8.27 4.23 -9.55
C ALA A 340 -9.30 5.14 -8.84
N CYS A 341 -10.58 4.76 -8.93
CA CYS A 341 -11.68 5.51 -8.35
C CYS A 341 -11.57 5.59 -6.81
N GLY A 342 -11.86 6.75 -6.25
CA GLY A 342 -11.85 6.98 -4.81
C GLY A 342 -12.79 6.04 -4.04
N THR A 343 -13.89 5.64 -4.65
CA THR A 343 -14.84 4.68 -4.07
C THR A 343 -14.22 3.33 -3.73
N TRP A 344 -13.18 2.92 -4.46
CA TRP A 344 -12.46 1.67 -4.15
C TRP A 344 -11.80 1.71 -2.77
N PHE A 345 -11.38 2.89 -2.33
CA PHE A 345 -10.66 3.14 -1.08
C PHE A 345 -11.56 3.62 0.07
N GLY A 346 -12.86 3.87 -0.20
CA GLY A 346 -13.78 4.44 0.78
C GLY A 346 -13.89 5.97 0.72
N GLU A 347 -13.42 6.59 -0.39
CA GLU A 347 -13.65 8.00 -0.73
C GLU A 347 -14.86 8.17 -1.66
N SER A 348 -15.15 9.41 -2.06
CA SER A 348 -16.19 9.71 -3.04
C SER A 348 -15.72 9.39 -4.46
N ASP A 349 -16.66 9.32 -5.39
CA ASP A 349 -16.41 9.20 -6.83
C ASP A 349 -15.75 10.45 -7.45
N ARG A 350 -15.74 11.59 -6.73
CA ARG A 350 -14.97 12.79 -7.11
C ARG A 350 -13.47 12.63 -6.88
N ALA A 351 -13.09 11.81 -5.92
CA ALA A 351 -11.70 11.52 -5.62
C ALA A 351 -11.16 10.38 -6.50
N PHE A 352 -9.88 10.44 -6.82
CA PHE A 352 -9.19 9.36 -7.51
C PHE A 352 -7.73 9.30 -7.10
N ARG A 353 -7.19 8.09 -7.05
CA ARG A 353 -5.76 7.88 -6.94
C ARG A 353 -5.12 7.96 -8.32
N LEU A 354 -4.04 8.73 -8.41
CA LEU A 354 -3.18 8.82 -9.57
C LEU A 354 -1.79 8.28 -9.21
N GLY A 355 -1.36 7.25 -9.94
CA GLY A 355 0.00 6.72 -9.87
C GLY A 355 0.88 7.37 -10.94
N PHE A 356 2.06 7.83 -10.54
CA PHE A 356 2.96 8.56 -11.43
C PHE A 356 4.35 7.90 -11.60
N GLY A 357 4.55 6.71 -11.01
CA GLY A 357 5.82 5.99 -11.08
C GLY A 357 5.84 4.79 -12.02
N TYR A 358 4.68 4.33 -12.47
CA TYR A 358 4.54 3.12 -13.27
C TYR A 358 4.86 3.32 -14.75
N LEU A 359 4.34 4.40 -15.33
CA LEU A 359 4.58 4.70 -16.75
C LEU A 359 6.05 5.09 -16.99
N PRO A 360 6.61 4.73 -18.16
CA PRO A 360 7.89 5.27 -18.60
C PRO A 360 7.89 6.81 -18.57
N PRO A 361 9.01 7.47 -18.22
CA PRO A 361 9.07 8.93 -18.00
C PRO A 361 8.58 9.78 -19.18
N GLU A 362 8.78 9.28 -20.42
CA GLU A 362 8.34 9.93 -21.66
C GLU A 362 6.83 9.83 -21.88
N ARG A 363 6.17 8.86 -21.25
CA ARG A 363 4.72 8.63 -21.40
C ARG A 363 3.87 9.39 -20.36
N LEU A 364 4.46 9.84 -19.26
CA LEU A 364 3.69 10.56 -18.21
C LEU A 364 3.10 11.87 -18.75
N GLY A 365 3.88 12.66 -19.51
CA GLY A 365 3.38 13.92 -20.11
C GLY A 365 2.16 13.70 -21.01
N PRO A 366 2.25 12.82 -22.02
CA PRO A 366 1.09 12.43 -22.85
C PRO A 366 -0.10 11.91 -22.02
N ALA A 367 0.12 11.12 -20.98
CA ALA A 367 -0.96 10.64 -20.09
C ALA A 367 -1.65 11.78 -19.34
N LEU A 368 -0.90 12.74 -18.83
CA LEU A 368 -1.46 13.94 -18.18
C LEU A 368 -2.22 14.83 -19.16
N SER A 369 -1.75 14.95 -20.43
CA SER A 369 -2.50 15.66 -21.49
C SER A 369 -3.81 14.95 -21.82
N ALA A 370 -3.83 13.61 -21.89
CA ALA A 370 -5.04 12.83 -22.09
C ALA A 370 -6.02 13.00 -20.90
N LEU A 371 -5.49 13.14 -19.67
CA LEU A 371 -6.31 13.44 -18.51
C LEU A 371 -6.94 14.84 -18.58
N SER A 372 -6.21 15.88 -19.03
CA SER A 372 -6.77 17.19 -19.30
C SER A 372 -7.90 17.14 -20.34
N ALA A 373 -7.70 16.41 -21.45
CA ALA A 373 -8.75 16.22 -22.47
C ALA A 373 -9.98 15.50 -21.91
N SER A 374 -9.80 14.56 -20.96
CA SER A 374 -10.91 13.89 -20.28
C SER A 374 -11.66 14.84 -19.35
N LEU A 375 -10.97 15.79 -18.70
CA LEU A 375 -11.59 16.84 -17.88
C LEU A 375 -12.41 17.79 -18.75
N ASP A 376 -11.89 18.20 -19.95
CA ASP A 376 -12.61 19.03 -20.92
C ASP A 376 -13.90 18.33 -21.39
N ALA A 377 -13.80 17.08 -21.80
CA ALA A 377 -14.94 16.28 -22.28
C ALA A 377 -16.00 16.03 -21.17
N ALA A 378 -15.58 15.98 -19.92
CA ALA A 378 -16.49 15.80 -18.78
C ALA A 378 -17.23 17.10 -18.42
N ALA A 379 -16.62 18.27 -18.62
CA ALA A 379 -17.21 19.57 -18.33
C ALA A 379 -18.18 20.06 -19.40
N ALA A 380 -18.06 19.57 -20.64
CA ALA A 380 -18.96 19.86 -21.76
C ALA A 380 -20.32 19.17 -21.59
#